data_cc0d78449e84fe0baeb079d46e05e21e
#
_entry.id   cc0d78449e84fe0baeb079d46e05e21e
#
_cell.length_a   1.000
_cell.length_b   1.000
_cell.length_c   1.000
_cell.angle_alpha   90.00
_cell.angle_beta   90.00
_cell.angle_gamma   90.00
#
_symmetry.space_group_name_H-M   'P 1'
#
loop_
_entity.id
_entity.type
_entity.pdbx_description
1 polymer ?
#
loop_
_entity_poly.entity_id
_entity_poly.type
_entity_poly.pdbx_seq_one_letter_code
_entity_poly.pdbx_strand_id
1 'polypeptide(L)'
;MGQKLVFSFLFCFLFLISFTSAVSPFIETDFTEGYTIIHNLQHTIKLGQDYQINFFVYNTTNGYLIDNSSITCQSYVANSSGGVVVSENATYNTDGHWGHYILGGNFSSIGTYGHGIKCQNGNEGGALSDAFTVTYTGFEITTAQAILSIGFLTLLSLIFISCFVGIGLLPSGNQSNEEGKILSISYLKYFRGVLAIVAYFLFIGIVYISSNLAYAFLNEVLIADTLFMIFNISFGLAPLVVVVWLISIFVSMYHDKEFQRMLNRGIFPQGNI
;
A
#
# COMPACT_ATOMS: atom_id res chain seq x y z
N MET A 1 -9.03 -14.48 30.50
CA MET A 1 -10.03 -13.73 29.74
C MET A 1 -9.48 -13.09 28.43
N GLY A 2 -8.19 -12.85 28.31
CA GLY A 2 -7.54 -12.20 27.16
C GLY A 2 -7.49 -13.00 25.85
N GLN A 3 -7.36 -14.31 25.87
CA GLN A 3 -7.21 -15.12 24.64
C GLN A 3 -8.46 -15.15 23.74
N LYS A 4 -9.67 -15.08 24.32
CA LYS A 4 -10.91 -15.09 23.54
C LYS A 4 -11.16 -13.75 22.79
N LEU A 5 -10.64 -12.64 23.33
CA LEU A 5 -10.77 -11.31 22.72
C LEU A 5 -9.86 -11.15 21.50
N VAL A 6 -8.64 -11.70 21.55
CA VAL A 6 -7.66 -11.66 20.43
C VAL A 6 -8.17 -12.48 19.24
N PHE A 7 -8.76 -13.66 19.49
CA PHE A 7 -9.33 -14.51 18.43
C PHE A 7 -10.56 -13.87 17.77
N SER A 8 -11.41 -13.18 18.54
CA SER A 8 -12.58 -12.47 18.01
C SER A 8 -12.19 -11.27 17.14
N PHE A 9 -11.12 -10.57 17.50
CA PHE A 9 -10.62 -9.42 16.71
C PHE A 9 -9.99 -9.88 15.40
N LEU A 10 -9.24 -10.98 15.40
CA LEU A 10 -8.63 -11.57 14.20
C LEU A 10 -9.70 -12.09 13.23
N PHE A 11 -10.79 -12.66 13.75
CA PHE A 11 -11.90 -13.19 12.94
C PHE A 11 -12.75 -12.08 12.31
N CYS A 12 -12.99 -10.96 13.00
CA CYS A 12 -13.65 -9.79 12.43
C CYS A 12 -12.83 -9.13 11.31
N PHE A 13 -11.51 -9.11 11.41
CA PHE A 13 -10.65 -8.52 10.38
C PHE A 13 -10.63 -9.33 9.08
N LEU A 14 -10.82 -10.65 9.15
CA LEU A 14 -10.87 -11.54 7.99
C LEU A 14 -12.19 -11.43 7.20
N PHE A 15 -13.28 -10.99 7.80
CA PHE A 15 -14.59 -10.88 7.14
C PHE A 15 -14.84 -9.54 6.42
N LEU A 16 -13.96 -8.55 6.56
CA LEU A 16 -14.13 -7.23 5.93
C LEU A 16 -13.61 -7.15 4.48
N ILE A 17 -13.12 -8.26 3.91
CA ILE A 17 -12.65 -8.27 2.52
C ILE A 17 -13.83 -8.58 1.60
N SER A 18 -14.62 -7.56 1.28
CA SER A 18 -15.62 -7.64 0.21
C SER A 18 -14.93 -7.44 -1.14
N PHE A 19 -14.89 -8.47 -1.97
CA PHE A 19 -14.43 -8.36 -3.35
C PHE A 19 -15.52 -7.72 -4.20
N THR A 20 -15.30 -6.49 -4.65
CA THR A 20 -16.11 -5.88 -5.70
C THR A 20 -15.54 -6.27 -7.06
N SER A 21 -16.26 -7.06 -7.82
CA SER A 21 -15.92 -7.33 -9.22
C SER A 21 -16.29 -6.11 -10.07
N ALA A 22 -15.32 -5.56 -10.78
CA ALA A 22 -15.57 -4.52 -11.76
C ALA A 22 -16.26 -5.13 -12.99
N VAL A 23 -17.38 -4.55 -13.40
CA VAL A 23 -18.05 -4.87 -14.65
C VAL A 23 -17.44 -4.01 -15.74
N SER A 24 -16.84 -4.64 -16.76
CA SER A 24 -16.36 -3.93 -17.94
C SER A 24 -17.55 -3.31 -18.68
N PRO A 25 -17.52 -2.01 -19.03
CA PRO A 25 -18.58 -1.42 -19.84
C PRO A 25 -18.60 -2.07 -21.22
N PHE A 26 -19.73 -2.66 -21.57
CA PHE A 26 -19.93 -3.30 -22.87
C PHE A 26 -20.29 -2.23 -23.89
N ILE A 27 -19.59 -2.21 -25.03
CA ILE A 27 -19.88 -1.33 -26.13
C ILE A 27 -20.59 -2.11 -27.20
N GLU A 28 -21.84 -1.79 -27.41
CA GLU A 28 -22.62 -2.35 -28.52
C GLU A 28 -22.16 -1.72 -29.83
N THR A 29 -21.64 -2.52 -30.76
CA THR A 29 -21.17 -2.07 -32.05
C THR A 29 -21.83 -2.86 -33.17
N ASP A 30 -22.61 -2.19 -33.99
CA ASP A 30 -23.24 -2.74 -35.21
C ASP A 30 -22.29 -2.66 -36.42
N PHE A 31 -21.08 -3.21 -36.33
CA PHE A 31 -20.17 -3.26 -37.49
C PHE A 31 -20.15 -4.62 -38.15
N THR A 32 -20.47 -4.64 -39.42
CA THR A 32 -20.29 -5.78 -40.29
C THR A 32 -18.96 -5.69 -41.01
N GLU A 33 -17.88 -6.09 -40.37
CA GLU A 33 -16.51 -6.20 -40.92
C GLU A 33 -15.82 -4.90 -41.40
N GLY A 34 -14.52 -4.82 -41.23
CA GLY A 34 -13.70 -3.77 -41.80
C GLY A 34 -12.34 -3.56 -41.17
N TYR A 35 -12.25 -3.26 -39.87
CA TYR A 35 -10.99 -2.82 -39.25
C TYR A 35 -10.63 -3.62 -38.01
N THR A 36 -9.35 -4.00 -37.90
CA THR A 36 -8.75 -4.55 -36.68
C THR A 36 -7.93 -3.46 -36.00
N ILE A 37 -8.23 -3.20 -34.73
CA ILE A 37 -7.54 -2.23 -33.89
C ILE A 37 -6.58 -2.98 -32.98
N ILE A 38 -5.30 -2.59 -33.03
CA ILE A 38 -4.25 -3.14 -32.15
C ILE A 38 -3.68 -2.02 -31.32
N HIS A 39 -3.69 -2.17 -30.02
CA HIS A 39 -3.12 -1.19 -29.09
C HIS A 39 -2.13 -1.84 -28.13
N ASN A 40 -1.26 -1.01 -27.56
CA ASN A 40 -0.42 -1.37 -26.43
C ASN A 40 -0.91 -0.57 -25.21
N LEU A 41 -1.86 -1.16 -24.46
CA LEU A 41 -2.44 -0.53 -23.29
C LEU A 41 -1.55 -0.75 -22.05
N GLN A 42 -1.23 0.31 -21.37
CA GLN A 42 -0.68 0.20 -20.04
C GLN A 42 -1.84 -0.11 -19.08
N HIS A 43 -1.82 -1.31 -18.48
CA HIS A 43 -2.94 -1.80 -17.67
C HIS A 43 -3.13 -1.05 -16.34
N THR A 44 -2.09 -0.34 -15.87
CA THR A 44 -2.18 0.40 -14.61
C THR A 44 -1.54 1.77 -14.75
N ILE A 45 -2.23 2.81 -14.31
CA ILE A 45 -1.74 4.19 -14.29
C ILE A 45 -1.87 4.78 -12.89
N LYS A 46 -1.06 5.82 -12.61
CA LYS A 46 -1.13 6.54 -11.34
C LYS A 46 -2.23 7.60 -11.39
N LEU A 47 -2.98 7.75 -10.31
CA LEU A 47 -3.97 8.82 -10.16
C LEU A 47 -3.33 10.21 -10.37
N GLY A 48 -3.96 11.03 -11.19
CA GLY A 48 -3.45 12.37 -11.54
C GLY A 48 -2.33 12.38 -12.58
N GLN A 49 -1.91 11.24 -13.09
CA GLN A 49 -0.92 11.14 -14.17
C GLN A 49 -1.61 11.20 -15.53
N ASP A 50 -1.05 12.00 -16.44
CA ASP A 50 -1.48 12.03 -17.83
C ASP A 50 -1.25 10.68 -18.48
N TYR A 51 -2.15 10.29 -19.37
CA TYR A 51 -2.14 8.99 -20.00
C TYR A 51 -2.31 9.12 -21.51
N GLN A 52 -1.41 8.49 -22.25
CA GLN A 52 -1.47 8.44 -23.71
C GLN A 52 -1.73 7.02 -24.18
N ILE A 53 -2.76 6.85 -24.98
CA ILE A 53 -3.14 5.59 -25.59
C ILE A 53 -2.76 5.69 -27.06
N ASN A 54 -1.92 4.75 -27.51
CA ASN A 54 -1.51 4.64 -28.90
C ASN A 54 -2.03 3.33 -29.48
N PHE A 55 -2.55 3.39 -30.72
CA PHE A 55 -3.10 2.23 -31.38
C PHE A 55 -2.91 2.30 -32.90
N PHE A 56 -2.94 1.16 -33.53
CA PHE A 56 -2.86 0.98 -34.97
C PHE A 56 -4.16 0.40 -35.49
N VAL A 57 -4.55 0.83 -36.69
CA VAL A 57 -5.77 0.35 -37.35
C VAL A 57 -5.39 -0.32 -38.65
N TYR A 58 -5.79 -1.56 -38.81
CA TYR A 58 -5.50 -2.36 -39.99
C TYR A 58 -6.80 -2.76 -40.71
N ASN A 59 -6.77 -2.77 -42.02
CA ASN A 59 -7.85 -3.33 -42.82
C ASN A 59 -7.83 -4.87 -42.67
N THR A 60 -8.95 -5.47 -42.29
CA THR A 60 -9.05 -6.91 -42.05
C THR A 60 -8.87 -7.74 -43.33
N THR A 61 -9.17 -7.17 -44.51
CA THR A 61 -9.15 -7.89 -45.79
C THR A 61 -7.72 -8.03 -46.36
N ASN A 62 -6.91 -6.97 -46.24
CA ASN A 62 -5.59 -6.91 -46.89
C ASN A 62 -4.43 -6.72 -45.88
N GLY A 63 -4.71 -6.49 -44.60
CA GLY A 63 -3.71 -6.29 -43.55
C GLY A 63 -2.93 -4.98 -43.62
N TYR A 64 -3.33 -4.04 -44.50
CA TYR A 64 -2.64 -2.74 -44.60
C TYR A 64 -3.02 -1.81 -43.47
N LEU A 65 -2.03 -1.06 -43.01
CA LEU A 65 -2.22 0.02 -42.04
C LEU A 65 -3.05 1.14 -42.69
N ILE A 66 -4.03 1.66 -41.93
CA ILE A 66 -4.96 2.69 -42.41
C ILE A 66 -4.58 4.03 -41.79
N ASP A 67 -4.50 5.04 -42.66
CA ASP A 67 -4.19 6.42 -42.29
C ASP A 67 -5.47 7.27 -42.02
N ASN A 68 -5.28 8.53 -41.65
CA ASN A 68 -6.38 9.46 -41.36
C ASN A 68 -7.11 10.00 -42.57
N SER A 69 -6.68 9.68 -43.80
CA SER A 69 -7.33 10.15 -45.00
C SER A 69 -8.64 9.41 -45.31
N SER A 70 -8.76 8.20 -44.74
CA SER A 70 -9.85 7.28 -45.06
C SER A 70 -10.78 6.97 -43.87
N ILE A 71 -10.37 7.21 -42.63
CA ILE A 71 -11.17 6.88 -41.45
C ILE A 71 -11.14 7.97 -40.38
N THR A 72 -12.15 7.94 -39.49
CA THR A 72 -12.15 8.70 -38.24
C THR A 72 -12.20 7.76 -37.07
N CYS A 73 -11.35 7.99 -36.05
CA CYS A 73 -11.29 7.21 -34.85
C CYS A 73 -11.72 8.05 -33.64
N GLN A 74 -12.69 7.57 -32.91
CA GLN A 74 -13.15 8.15 -31.64
C GLN A 74 -12.67 7.24 -30.50
N SER A 75 -12.10 7.87 -29.48
CA SER A 75 -11.68 7.19 -28.27
C SER A 75 -12.45 7.75 -27.07
N TYR A 76 -12.85 6.91 -26.17
CA TYR A 76 -13.57 7.29 -24.96
C TYR A 76 -13.13 6.47 -23.77
N VAL A 77 -13.21 7.09 -22.62
CA VAL A 77 -12.92 6.46 -21.31
C VAL A 77 -14.15 6.59 -20.44
N ALA A 78 -14.54 5.49 -19.81
CA ALA A 78 -15.64 5.44 -18.86
C ALA A 78 -15.13 5.00 -17.49
N ASN A 79 -15.74 5.52 -16.44
CA ASN A 79 -15.46 5.09 -15.06
C ASN A 79 -16.16 3.75 -14.76
N SER A 80 -15.88 3.18 -13.55
CA SER A 80 -16.45 1.90 -13.10
C SER A 80 -17.98 1.88 -13.01
N SER A 81 -18.64 3.04 -12.97
CA SER A 81 -20.11 3.15 -13.00
C SER A 81 -20.68 3.28 -14.42
N GLY A 82 -19.84 3.24 -15.47
CA GLY A 82 -20.24 3.38 -16.87
C GLY A 82 -20.39 4.82 -17.35
N GLY A 83 -20.14 5.80 -16.51
CA GLY A 83 -20.16 7.21 -16.89
C GLY A 83 -18.95 7.56 -17.77
N VAL A 84 -19.21 8.15 -18.97
CA VAL A 84 -18.13 8.60 -19.86
C VAL A 84 -17.41 9.79 -19.23
N VAL A 85 -16.11 9.65 -19.03
CA VAL A 85 -15.23 10.68 -18.44
C VAL A 85 -14.61 11.55 -19.52
N VAL A 86 -14.18 10.93 -20.62
CA VAL A 86 -13.57 11.58 -21.79
C VAL A 86 -14.09 10.90 -23.05
N SER A 87 -14.40 11.70 -24.07
CA SER A 87 -14.76 11.21 -25.41
C SER A 87 -14.25 12.21 -26.44
N GLU A 88 -13.21 11.83 -27.17
CA GLU A 88 -12.54 12.70 -28.13
C GLU A 88 -12.13 11.93 -29.38
N ASN A 89 -11.91 12.63 -30.48
CA ASN A 89 -11.33 12.04 -31.67
C ASN A 89 -9.85 11.82 -31.48
N ALA A 90 -9.39 10.62 -31.79
CA ALA A 90 -7.97 10.30 -31.76
C ALA A 90 -7.24 11.07 -32.87
N THR A 91 -6.00 11.46 -32.59
CA THR A 91 -5.12 12.16 -33.53
C THR A 91 -4.22 11.17 -34.24
N TYR A 92 -4.14 11.25 -35.56
CA TYR A 92 -3.20 10.46 -36.34
C TYR A 92 -1.82 11.12 -36.33
N ASN A 93 -0.79 10.36 -35.99
CA ASN A 93 0.58 10.83 -35.92
C ASN A 93 1.37 10.45 -37.19
N THR A 94 2.42 11.20 -37.47
CA THR A 94 3.26 11.04 -38.70
C THR A 94 3.99 9.70 -38.79
N ASP A 95 4.13 8.98 -37.66
CA ASP A 95 4.74 7.65 -37.57
C ASP A 95 3.75 6.50 -37.74
N GLY A 96 2.51 6.80 -38.17
CA GLY A 96 1.53 5.79 -38.57
C GLY A 96 0.65 5.23 -37.47
N HIS A 97 0.65 5.83 -36.28
CA HIS A 97 -0.25 5.42 -35.20
C HIS A 97 -1.27 6.51 -34.87
N TRP A 98 -2.38 6.07 -34.30
CA TRP A 98 -3.39 6.95 -33.70
C TRP A 98 -3.09 7.14 -32.23
N GLY A 99 -3.27 8.35 -31.73
CA GLY A 99 -3.05 8.69 -30.33
C GLY A 99 -4.24 9.36 -29.70
N HIS A 100 -4.55 9.01 -28.47
CA HIS A 100 -5.48 9.76 -27.61
C HIS A 100 -4.75 10.13 -26.33
N TYR A 101 -4.66 11.43 -26.06
CA TYR A 101 -4.02 11.97 -24.88
C TYR A 101 -5.09 12.37 -23.85
N ILE A 102 -5.00 11.79 -22.66
CA ILE A 102 -5.96 11.98 -21.57
C ILE A 102 -5.23 12.68 -20.42
N LEU A 103 -5.76 13.85 -20.04
CA LEU A 103 -5.23 14.58 -18.88
C LEU A 103 -5.51 13.82 -17.57
N GLY A 104 -4.52 13.75 -16.69
CA GLY A 104 -4.63 13.08 -15.40
C GLY A 104 -5.74 13.59 -14.50
N GLY A 105 -6.12 14.87 -14.66
CA GLY A 105 -7.26 15.49 -13.95
C GLY A 105 -8.62 14.89 -14.30
N ASN A 106 -8.75 14.13 -15.40
CA ASN A 106 -9.98 13.41 -15.75
C ASN A 106 -10.18 12.14 -14.90
N PHE A 107 -9.12 11.63 -14.25
CA PHE A 107 -9.22 10.51 -13.34
C PHE A 107 -9.47 11.01 -11.92
N SER A 108 -10.75 11.09 -11.54
CA SER A 108 -11.16 11.66 -10.24
C SER A 108 -11.04 10.70 -9.08
N SER A 109 -10.92 9.39 -9.34
CA SER A 109 -10.85 8.33 -8.32
C SER A 109 -9.99 7.17 -8.78
N ILE A 110 -9.52 6.39 -7.81
CA ILE A 110 -8.93 5.09 -8.10
C ILE A 110 -10.01 4.08 -8.51
N GLY A 111 -9.62 3.05 -9.23
CA GLY A 111 -10.51 1.97 -9.67
C GLY A 111 -10.29 1.60 -11.13
N THR A 112 -11.15 0.72 -11.63
CA THR A 112 -11.10 0.26 -13.01
C THR A 112 -11.85 1.23 -13.92
N TYR A 113 -11.20 1.62 -15.01
CA TYR A 113 -11.76 2.44 -16.09
C TYR A 113 -11.83 1.58 -17.34
N GLY A 114 -12.97 1.68 -18.06
CA GLY A 114 -13.10 1.11 -19.38
C GLY A 114 -12.58 2.07 -20.44
N HIS A 115 -11.86 1.55 -21.41
CA HIS A 115 -11.41 2.30 -22.58
C HIS A 115 -12.02 1.70 -23.84
N GLY A 116 -12.59 2.51 -24.70
CA GLY A 116 -13.13 2.10 -25.96
C GLY A 116 -12.61 2.94 -27.11
N ILE A 117 -12.32 2.27 -28.20
CA ILE A 117 -11.93 2.89 -29.49
C ILE A 117 -12.94 2.45 -30.55
N LYS A 118 -13.42 3.40 -31.32
CA LYS A 118 -14.29 3.16 -32.46
C LYS A 118 -13.73 3.90 -33.67
N CYS A 119 -13.37 3.15 -34.71
CA CYS A 119 -12.90 3.70 -35.99
C CYS A 119 -13.90 3.35 -37.07
N GLN A 120 -14.26 4.31 -37.94
CA GLN A 120 -15.26 4.08 -38.98
C GLN A 120 -14.99 4.90 -40.26
N ASN A 121 -15.45 4.35 -41.40
CA ASN A 121 -15.60 4.99 -42.67
C ASN A 121 -16.90 4.52 -43.31
N GLY A 122 -17.94 5.37 -43.33
CA GLY A 122 -19.23 4.94 -43.80
C GLY A 122 -19.80 3.75 -43.06
N ASN A 123 -19.99 2.64 -43.77
CA ASN A 123 -20.52 1.37 -43.20
C ASN A 123 -19.42 0.39 -42.70
N GLU A 124 -18.17 0.70 -43.00
CA GLU A 124 -17.03 -0.09 -42.53
C GLU A 124 -16.51 0.45 -41.19
N GLY A 125 -16.17 -0.42 -40.27
CA GLY A 125 -15.69 0.01 -38.98
C GLY A 125 -15.01 -1.08 -38.20
N GLY A 126 -14.45 -0.69 -37.08
CA GLY A 126 -13.87 -1.56 -36.06
C GLY A 126 -14.01 -0.92 -34.70
N ALA A 127 -14.17 -1.74 -33.69
CA ALA A 127 -14.20 -1.28 -32.32
C ALA A 127 -13.35 -2.18 -31.44
N LEU A 128 -12.77 -1.59 -30.42
CA LEU A 128 -12.01 -2.26 -29.40
C LEU A 128 -12.44 -1.73 -28.04
N SER A 129 -12.61 -2.64 -27.09
CA SER A 129 -12.87 -2.29 -25.69
C SER A 129 -11.89 -3.01 -24.81
N ASP A 130 -11.26 -2.28 -23.90
CA ASP A 130 -10.33 -2.81 -22.91
C ASP A 130 -10.52 -2.05 -21.59
N ALA A 131 -9.80 -2.47 -20.55
CA ALA A 131 -9.87 -1.86 -19.24
C ALA A 131 -8.47 -1.65 -18.66
N PHE A 132 -8.30 -0.56 -17.93
CA PHE A 132 -7.10 -0.28 -17.16
C PHE A 132 -7.47 0.15 -15.74
N THR A 133 -6.53 0.03 -14.82
CA THR A 133 -6.75 0.36 -13.41
C THR A 133 -6.00 1.64 -13.04
N VAL A 134 -6.71 2.59 -12.46
CA VAL A 134 -6.10 3.78 -11.85
C VAL A 134 -5.81 3.49 -10.39
N THR A 135 -4.54 3.60 -9.99
CA THR A 135 -4.08 3.35 -8.62
C THR A 135 -3.30 4.56 -8.09
N TYR A 136 -3.14 4.65 -6.77
CA TYR A 136 -2.30 5.71 -6.19
C TYR A 136 -0.82 5.59 -6.52
N THR A 137 -0.34 4.37 -6.70
CA THR A 137 1.08 4.10 -6.93
C THR A 137 1.46 4.00 -8.39
N GLY A 138 0.49 3.74 -9.28
CA GLY A 138 0.72 3.39 -10.68
C GLY A 138 1.10 1.92 -10.89
N PHE A 139 1.01 1.09 -9.86
CA PHE A 139 1.30 -0.33 -9.93
C PHE A 139 0.10 -1.16 -9.50
N GLU A 140 -0.13 -2.25 -10.19
CA GLU A 140 -1.11 -3.26 -9.81
C GLU A 140 -0.43 -4.31 -8.93
N ILE A 141 -1.03 -4.58 -7.77
CA ILE A 141 -0.56 -5.66 -6.89
C ILE A 141 -1.21 -6.95 -7.38
N THR A 142 -0.39 -7.87 -7.88
CA THR A 142 -0.88 -9.20 -8.27
C THR A 142 -1.38 -9.98 -7.04
N THR A 143 -2.27 -10.95 -7.26
CA THR A 143 -2.80 -11.82 -6.19
C THR A 143 -1.68 -12.49 -5.39
N ALA A 144 -0.59 -12.90 -6.05
CA ALA A 144 0.57 -13.49 -5.38
C ALA A 144 1.29 -12.49 -4.45
N GLN A 145 1.49 -11.25 -4.90
CA GLN A 145 2.08 -10.18 -4.10
C GLN A 145 1.19 -9.80 -2.92
N ALA A 146 -0.14 -9.82 -3.11
CA ALA A 146 -1.12 -9.61 -2.06
C ALA A 146 -1.01 -10.64 -0.95
N ILE A 147 -1.03 -11.92 -1.31
CA ILE A 147 -0.90 -13.04 -0.34
C ILE A 147 0.42 -12.94 0.42
N LEU A 148 1.51 -12.63 -0.29
CA LEU A 148 2.84 -12.48 0.30
C LEU A 148 2.88 -11.30 1.28
N SER A 149 2.27 -10.16 0.92
CA SER A 149 2.20 -8.97 1.76
C SER A 149 1.36 -9.20 3.02
N ILE A 150 0.21 -9.89 2.90
CA ILE A 150 -0.63 -10.27 4.04
C ILE A 150 0.10 -11.27 4.94
N GLY A 151 0.79 -12.27 4.37
CA GLY A 151 1.61 -13.22 5.12
C GLY A 151 2.72 -12.54 5.90
N PHE A 152 3.43 -11.59 5.26
CA PHE A 152 4.47 -10.80 5.89
C PHE A 152 3.92 -9.88 6.99
N LEU A 153 2.78 -9.22 6.76
CA LEU A 153 2.10 -8.40 7.77
C LEU A 153 1.70 -9.24 9.00
N THR A 154 1.19 -10.45 8.77
CA THR A 154 0.83 -11.39 9.84
C THR A 154 2.07 -11.78 10.66
N LEU A 155 3.18 -12.11 9.99
CA LEU A 155 4.44 -12.45 10.65
C LEU A 155 4.97 -11.29 11.50
N LEU A 156 5.00 -10.08 10.95
CA LEU A 156 5.43 -8.88 11.69
C LEU A 156 4.53 -8.62 12.91
N SER A 157 3.23 -8.82 12.77
CA SER A 157 2.28 -8.66 13.87
C SER A 157 2.50 -9.69 15.00
N LEU A 158 2.83 -10.93 14.66
CA LEU A 158 3.17 -11.96 15.63
C LEU A 158 4.48 -11.62 16.38
N ILE A 159 5.51 -11.15 15.68
CA ILE A 159 6.76 -10.71 16.29
C ILE A 159 6.51 -9.49 17.19
N PHE A 160 5.70 -8.53 16.75
CA PHE A 160 5.32 -7.36 17.54
C PHE A 160 4.64 -7.76 18.86
N ILE A 161 3.65 -8.65 18.82
CA ILE A 161 2.97 -9.17 20.00
C ILE A 161 3.97 -9.90 20.91
N SER A 162 4.87 -10.69 20.34
CA SER A 162 5.92 -11.42 21.10
C SER A 162 6.85 -10.45 21.81
N CYS A 163 7.18 -9.29 21.22
CA CYS A 163 7.96 -8.25 21.88
C CYS A 163 7.22 -7.70 23.12
N PHE A 164 5.90 -7.45 23.02
CA PHE A 164 5.11 -6.98 24.16
C PHE A 164 5.04 -8.01 25.28
N VAL A 165 4.85 -9.28 24.95
CA VAL A 165 4.90 -10.38 25.94
C VAL A 165 6.27 -10.41 26.60
N GLY A 166 7.35 -10.33 25.82
CA GLY A 166 8.72 -10.27 26.34
C GLY A 166 8.97 -9.09 27.28
N ILE A 167 8.49 -7.89 26.91
CA ILE A 167 8.55 -6.68 27.75
C ILE A 167 7.84 -6.90 29.10
N GLY A 168 6.68 -7.59 29.07
CA GLY A 168 5.92 -7.91 30.30
C GLY A 168 6.57 -8.95 31.22
N LEU A 169 7.31 -9.90 30.64
CA LEU A 169 7.97 -10.98 31.41
C LEU A 169 9.34 -10.58 31.95
N LEU A 170 10.00 -9.59 31.37
CA LEU A 170 11.32 -9.16 31.78
C LEU A 170 11.27 -8.20 32.98
N PRO A 171 12.25 -8.26 33.91
CA PRO A 171 12.30 -7.38 35.05
C PRO A 171 12.43 -5.91 34.63
N SER A 172 11.71 -5.03 35.33
CA SER A 172 11.74 -3.57 35.11
C SER A 172 12.88 -2.87 35.85
N GLY A 173 13.43 -3.50 36.89
CA GLY A 173 14.45 -2.93 37.77
C GLY A 173 15.43 -3.95 38.29
N ASN A 174 16.27 -3.50 39.23
CA ASN A 174 17.20 -4.35 39.96
C ASN A 174 16.47 -5.22 41.00
N GLN A 175 17.05 -6.32 41.42
CA GLN A 175 16.46 -7.16 42.49
C GLN A 175 16.62 -6.44 43.83
N SER A 176 15.49 -6.21 44.51
CA SER A 176 15.47 -5.62 45.85
C SER A 176 14.80 -6.55 46.86
N ASN A 177 15.15 -6.42 48.14
CA ASN A 177 14.45 -7.08 49.23
C ASN A 177 13.14 -6.32 49.58
N GLU A 178 12.41 -6.84 50.60
CA GLU A 178 11.16 -6.22 51.07
C GLU A 178 11.38 -4.80 51.65
N GLU A 179 12.59 -4.46 52.09
CA GLU A 179 12.96 -3.15 52.60
C GLU A 179 13.37 -2.18 51.49
N GLY A 180 13.32 -2.58 50.22
CA GLY A 180 13.73 -1.73 49.09
C GLY A 180 15.24 -1.66 48.85
N LYS A 181 16.06 -2.46 49.58
CA LYS A 181 17.53 -2.52 49.38
C LYS A 181 17.86 -3.33 48.14
N ILE A 182 18.72 -2.81 47.26
CA ILE A 182 19.17 -3.51 46.06
C ILE A 182 20.16 -4.61 46.46
N LEU A 183 19.81 -5.86 46.12
CA LEU A 183 20.62 -7.04 46.38
C LEU A 183 21.51 -7.41 45.19
N SER A 184 20.99 -7.26 43.98
CA SER A 184 21.73 -7.57 42.76
C SER A 184 21.24 -6.71 41.57
N ILE A 185 22.13 -6.51 40.59
CA ILE A 185 21.83 -5.78 39.38
C ILE A 185 21.30 -6.76 38.33
N SER A 186 20.10 -6.47 37.81
CA SER A 186 19.50 -7.24 36.73
C SER A 186 19.82 -6.65 35.36
N TYR A 187 20.70 -7.30 34.60
CA TYR A 187 21.00 -6.87 33.22
C TYR A 187 19.85 -7.12 32.24
N LEU A 188 18.89 -7.99 32.59
CA LEU A 188 17.71 -8.29 31.77
C LEU A 188 16.80 -7.09 31.56
N LYS A 189 16.85 -6.08 32.45
CA LYS A 189 16.10 -4.83 32.27
C LYS A 189 16.52 -4.07 31.01
N TYR A 190 17.79 -4.14 30.58
CA TYR A 190 18.27 -3.52 29.35
C TYR A 190 17.69 -4.21 28.11
N PHE A 191 17.54 -5.55 28.16
CA PHE A 191 16.92 -6.30 27.09
C PHE A 191 15.44 -5.94 26.91
N ARG A 192 14.74 -5.62 28.01
CA ARG A 192 13.40 -5.05 27.98
C ARG A 192 13.36 -3.74 27.18
N GLY A 193 14.34 -2.86 27.37
CA GLY A 193 14.47 -1.61 26.60
C GLY A 193 14.75 -1.86 25.11
N VAL A 194 15.57 -2.85 24.78
CA VAL A 194 15.81 -3.26 23.39
C VAL A 194 14.53 -3.78 22.73
N LEU A 195 13.76 -4.62 23.41
CA LEU A 195 12.47 -5.09 22.88
C LEU A 195 11.48 -3.96 22.65
N ALA A 196 11.48 -2.91 23.50
CA ALA A 196 10.62 -1.77 23.32
C ALA A 196 10.93 -0.97 22.04
N ILE A 197 12.23 -0.75 21.75
CA ILE A 197 12.63 -0.05 20.54
C ILE A 197 12.38 -0.91 19.27
N VAL A 198 12.60 -2.21 19.36
CA VAL A 198 12.27 -3.15 18.28
C VAL A 198 10.76 -3.15 18.00
N ALA A 199 9.94 -3.21 19.05
CA ALA A 199 8.48 -3.13 18.91
C ALA A 199 8.05 -1.80 18.25
N TYR A 200 8.70 -0.69 18.57
CA TYR A 200 8.40 0.59 17.94
C TYR A 200 8.67 0.57 16.42
N PHE A 201 9.82 0.04 15.98
CA PHE A 201 10.12 -0.07 14.55
C PHE A 201 9.22 -1.08 13.82
N LEU A 202 8.85 -2.17 14.49
CA LEU A 202 7.87 -3.12 13.95
C LEU A 202 6.50 -2.46 13.76
N PHE A 203 6.06 -1.64 14.71
CA PHE A 203 4.83 -0.87 14.60
C PHE A 203 4.85 0.04 13.36
N ILE A 204 5.93 0.81 13.15
CA ILE A 204 6.09 1.66 11.95
C ILE A 204 5.98 0.82 10.67
N GLY A 205 6.66 -0.34 10.62
CA GLY A 205 6.61 -1.25 9.47
C GLY A 205 5.22 -1.82 9.20
N ILE A 206 4.51 -2.22 10.27
CA ILE A 206 3.14 -2.74 10.18
C ILE A 206 2.20 -1.66 9.63
N VAL A 207 2.26 -0.43 10.15
CA VAL A 207 1.41 0.68 9.69
C VAL A 207 1.70 1.03 8.22
N TYR A 208 2.97 1.05 7.81
CA TYR A 208 3.36 1.29 6.42
C TYR A 208 2.80 0.24 5.46
N ILE A 209 2.98 -1.06 5.78
CA ILE A 209 2.46 -2.14 4.93
C ILE A 209 0.93 -2.13 4.91
N SER A 210 0.28 -1.89 6.06
CA SER A 210 -1.17 -1.80 6.15
C SER A 210 -1.72 -0.64 5.31
N SER A 211 -1.06 0.51 5.30
CA SER A 211 -1.42 1.65 4.45
C SER A 211 -1.34 1.29 2.96
N ASN A 212 -0.24 0.66 2.52
CA ASN A 212 -0.10 0.24 1.12
C ASN A 212 -1.14 -0.82 0.72
N LEU A 213 -1.46 -1.77 1.61
CA LEU A 213 -2.51 -2.75 1.36
C LEU A 213 -3.90 -2.11 1.31
N ALA A 214 -4.17 -1.11 2.17
CA ALA A 214 -5.42 -0.38 2.13
C ALA A 214 -5.60 0.39 0.83
N TYR A 215 -4.55 1.03 0.31
CA TYR A 215 -4.57 1.67 -1.01
C TYR A 215 -4.82 0.67 -2.15
N ALA A 216 -4.27 -0.53 -2.05
CA ALA A 216 -4.33 -1.50 -3.13
C ALA A 216 -5.65 -2.30 -3.17
N PHE A 217 -6.26 -2.59 -2.01
CA PHE A 217 -7.37 -3.55 -1.93
C PHE A 217 -8.69 -2.97 -1.44
N LEU A 218 -8.67 -1.96 -0.56
CA LEU A 218 -9.90 -1.51 0.06
C LEU A 218 -10.61 -0.39 -0.71
N ASN A 219 -9.94 0.22 -1.70
CA ASN A 219 -10.42 1.46 -2.37
C ASN A 219 -10.87 2.57 -1.37
N GLU A 220 -10.55 2.40 -0.10
CA GLU A 220 -10.93 3.29 1.00
C GLU A 220 -9.80 4.28 1.26
N VAL A 221 -9.83 5.38 0.54
CA VAL A 221 -8.84 6.47 0.62
C VAL A 221 -8.64 6.92 2.05
N LEU A 222 -9.74 7.11 2.79
CA LEU A 222 -9.70 7.66 4.14
C LEU A 222 -8.90 6.78 5.11
N ILE A 223 -9.07 5.46 5.04
CA ILE A 223 -8.33 4.51 5.90
C ILE A 223 -6.86 4.50 5.52
N ALA A 224 -6.56 4.43 4.24
CA ALA A 224 -5.20 4.39 3.73
C ALA A 224 -4.43 5.68 4.06
N ASP A 225 -5.04 6.86 3.83
CA ASP A 225 -4.46 8.16 4.17
C ASP A 225 -4.25 8.31 5.68
N THR A 226 -5.19 7.86 6.49
CA THR A 226 -5.06 7.89 7.96
C THR A 226 -3.87 7.04 8.42
N LEU A 227 -3.73 5.81 7.91
CA LEU A 227 -2.60 4.94 8.21
C LEU A 227 -1.28 5.55 7.73
N PHE A 228 -1.27 6.14 6.54
CA PHE A 228 -0.08 6.79 5.99
C PHE A 228 0.32 8.04 6.81
N MET A 229 -0.65 8.80 7.31
CA MET A 229 -0.40 9.92 8.23
C MET A 229 0.21 9.43 9.56
N ILE A 230 -0.32 8.36 10.15
CA ILE A 230 0.22 7.73 11.36
C ILE A 230 1.66 7.26 11.11
N PHE A 231 1.92 6.62 9.96
CA PHE A 231 3.27 6.22 9.57
C PHE A 231 4.23 7.43 9.50
N ASN A 232 3.85 8.50 8.81
CA ASN A 232 4.70 9.68 8.66
C ASN A 232 5.03 10.34 10.01
N ILE A 233 4.04 10.48 10.90
CA ILE A 233 4.25 11.02 12.24
C ILE A 233 5.18 10.11 13.05
N SER A 234 4.91 8.80 13.06
CA SER A 234 5.71 7.83 13.83
C SER A 234 7.14 7.75 13.29
N PHE A 235 7.32 7.74 11.98
CA PHE A 235 8.62 7.73 11.34
C PHE A 235 9.40 9.02 11.59
N GLY A 236 8.73 10.18 11.52
CA GLY A 236 9.34 11.49 11.83
C GLY A 236 9.79 11.60 13.29
N LEU A 237 9.07 10.93 14.22
CA LEU A 237 9.45 10.89 15.64
C LEU A 237 10.55 9.85 15.95
N ALA A 238 10.84 8.92 15.05
CA ALA A 238 11.79 7.83 15.30
C ALA A 238 13.18 8.30 15.77
N PRO A 239 13.83 9.33 15.19
CA PRO A 239 15.11 9.80 15.67
C PRO A 239 15.06 10.28 17.12
N LEU A 240 13.99 11.00 17.49
CA LEU A 240 13.80 11.49 18.85
C LEU A 240 13.60 10.34 19.84
N VAL A 241 12.79 9.35 19.50
CA VAL A 241 12.56 8.16 20.32
C VAL A 241 13.86 7.39 20.54
N VAL A 242 14.69 7.21 19.50
CA VAL A 242 15.99 6.55 19.60
C VAL A 242 16.93 7.32 20.50
N VAL A 243 17.02 8.65 20.37
CA VAL A 243 17.89 9.49 21.21
C VAL A 243 17.47 9.41 22.68
N VAL A 244 16.18 9.57 22.98
CA VAL A 244 15.65 9.47 24.35
C VAL A 244 15.92 8.09 24.94
N TRP A 245 15.74 7.02 24.16
CA TRP A 245 16.02 5.65 24.57
C TRP A 245 17.51 5.44 24.87
N LEU A 246 18.42 5.92 24.00
CA LEU A 246 19.86 5.84 24.24
C LEU A 246 20.26 6.58 25.51
N ILE A 247 19.79 7.81 25.72
CA ILE A 247 20.05 8.57 26.94
C ILE A 247 19.58 7.79 28.17
N SER A 248 18.38 7.23 28.12
CA SER A 248 17.81 6.45 29.23
C SER A 248 18.68 5.20 29.57
N ILE A 249 19.17 4.50 28.55
CA ILE A 249 20.08 3.36 28.77
C ILE A 249 21.40 3.84 29.38
N PHE A 250 22.02 4.89 28.85
CA PHE A 250 23.29 5.39 29.37
C PHE A 250 23.18 5.84 30.83
N VAL A 251 22.13 6.57 31.20
CA VAL A 251 21.85 7.00 32.56
C VAL A 251 21.67 5.77 33.48
N SER A 252 20.88 4.80 33.04
CA SER A 252 20.63 3.57 33.79
C SER A 252 21.92 2.76 33.99
N MET A 253 22.76 2.63 32.95
CA MET A 253 24.05 1.93 33.04
C MET A 253 25.02 2.65 33.98
N TYR A 254 25.01 3.99 33.99
CA TYR A 254 25.86 4.78 34.88
C TYR A 254 25.47 4.53 36.35
N HIS A 255 24.19 4.60 36.69
CA HIS A 255 23.68 4.31 38.04
C HIS A 255 23.97 2.87 38.47
N ASP A 256 23.82 1.90 37.57
CA ASP A 256 24.12 0.51 37.88
C ASP A 256 25.60 0.26 38.19
N LYS A 257 26.51 0.94 37.47
CA LYS A 257 27.94 0.85 37.82
C LYS A 257 28.22 1.40 39.20
N GLU A 258 27.55 2.46 39.60
CA GLU A 258 27.68 3.05 40.93
C GLU A 258 27.11 2.09 42.00
N PHE A 259 25.94 1.52 41.79
CA PHE A 259 25.34 0.51 42.66
C PHE A 259 26.23 -0.73 42.79
N GLN A 260 26.82 -1.20 41.71
CA GLN A 260 27.73 -2.34 41.73
C GLN A 260 28.98 -2.05 42.57
N ARG A 261 29.52 -0.81 42.53
CA ARG A 261 30.64 -0.41 43.38
C ARG A 261 30.27 -0.42 44.87
N MET A 262 29.05 0.02 45.23
CA MET A 262 28.53 -0.01 46.59
C MET A 262 28.32 -1.42 47.08
N LEU A 263 27.68 -2.28 46.30
CA LEU A 263 27.49 -3.70 46.60
C LEU A 263 28.80 -4.43 46.85
N ASN A 264 29.83 -4.15 46.03
CA ASN A 264 31.17 -4.76 46.21
C ASN A 264 31.87 -4.31 47.52
N ARG A 265 31.42 -3.21 48.13
CA ARG A 265 31.89 -2.73 49.43
C ARG A 265 31.02 -3.24 50.62
N GLY A 266 30.00 -4.10 50.34
CA GLY A 266 29.03 -4.55 51.32
C GLY A 266 27.97 -3.52 51.72
N ILE A 267 27.85 -2.43 50.95
CA ILE A 267 26.83 -1.38 51.16
C ILE A 267 25.64 -1.69 50.24
N PHE A 268 24.46 -1.87 50.81
CA PHE A 268 23.22 -2.12 50.08
C PHE A 268 22.47 -0.78 49.83
N PRO A 269 22.53 -0.21 48.64
CA PRO A 269 21.86 1.04 48.36
C PRO A 269 20.34 0.84 48.37
N GLN A 270 19.59 1.88 48.78
CA GLN A 270 18.15 1.90 48.62
C GLN A 270 17.78 2.14 47.15
N GLY A 271 16.96 1.27 46.59
CA GLY A 271 16.31 1.53 45.31
C GLY A 271 15.18 2.52 45.51
N ASN A 272 15.09 3.54 44.65
CA ASN A 272 13.86 4.31 44.57
C ASN A 272 12.77 3.38 44.07
N ILE A 273 11.76 3.15 44.91
CA ILE A 273 10.55 2.37 44.62
C ILE A 273 9.74 3.11 43.55
#